data_4e1298a5bc5f6bd6021c0ba5cb2aa2f3
#
_entry.id   4e1298a5bc5f6bd6021c0ba5cb2aa2f3
#
_cell.length_a   1.000
_cell.length_b   1.000
_cell.length_c   1.000
_cell.angle_alpha   90.00
_cell.angle_beta   90.00
_cell.angle_gamma   90.00
#
_symmetry.space_group_name_H-M   'P 1'
#
loop_
_entity.id
_entity.type
_entity.pdbx_description
1 polymer ?
#
loop_
_entity_poly.entity_id
_entity_poly.type
_entity_poly.pdbx_seq_one_letter_code
_entity_poly.pdbx_strand_id
1 'polypeptide(L)'
;MASGILRVLEPGQLVPFGGDRVTAVSAELAAAFVEGDRLVVVQQTGDLLHVPRAEHERVHTAVTDALAAFHALAAVSDDQLSQFFGGFADRLADDEVFAGIARANEADVESAEARCRSTTRLVLSPKMRADMIDGLRVWQHTDGRRDVQLGRVDHDGWWVETRRAPLGVVGFVFEGRPNVFADATGVLRTGNTVVFRIGSDALGTARAIMSHAVAPALEAADLPHGAVRLIDATAHAAGWALFSDSRLGLAVARGSGHAVAQLGAVARQHGVPASLHGTGGAWMVVAPDADPAQLALAVRHSLDRKVCNTLNVCCLVHAGAARLAPVVLEAGRSAAEQRGARLVVHAIASAVAVAGLEAIAQDVDALGTEWEWEHDPEITLVVVDDIAEAIELFNRYSPRFAASLIGGSQVDQQRFYDQIDAPFVGNGFTRWVDGQFAFDQPELGLSNWQAGRLFARGGVLSGDSVHTVRTRAYVRDHHLHR
;
A
#
# COMPACT_ATOMS: atom_id res chain seq x y z
N MET A 1 -17.77 -27.66 24.92
CA MET A 1 -18.28 -26.28 25.09
C MET A 1 -19.30 -26.05 23.98
N ALA A 2 -20.53 -25.64 24.35
CA ALA A 2 -21.54 -25.31 23.34
C ALA A 2 -21.22 -23.93 22.74
N SER A 3 -20.78 -23.87 21.47
CA SER A 3 -20.68 -22.61 20.71
C SER A 3 -22.09 -22.30 20.21
N GLY A 4 -22.65 -21.17 20.60
CA GLY A 4 -23.91 -20.66 20.08
C GLY A 4 -23.68 -19.74 18.89
N ILE A 5 -24.67 -19.66 17.99
CA ILE A 5 -24.69 -18.64 16.92
C ILE A 5 -25.16 -17.33 17.52
N LEU A 6 -24.44 -16.24 17.23
CA LEU A 6 -24.86 -14.88 17.60
C LEU A 6 -26.10 -14.50 16.81
N ARG A 7 -27.24 -14.26 17.48
CA ARG A 7 -28.51 -13.94 16.84
C ARG A 7 -28.95 -12.51 17.05
N VAL A 8 -28.58 -11.92 18.17
CA VAL A 8 -28.97 -10.57 18.58
C VAL A 8 -27.86 -9.96 19.40
N LEU A 9 -27.77 -8.65 19.37
CA LEU A 9 -26.92 -7.85 20.25
C LEU A 9 -27.81 -6.94 21.10
N GLU A 10 -27.44 -6.77 22.37
CA GLU A 10 -28.15 -5.88 23.28
C GLU A 10 -27.34 -4.59 23.50
N PRO A 11 -27.99 -3.42 23.59
CA PRO A 11 -27.31 -2.17 23.92
C PRO A 11 -26.61 -2.30 25.29
N GLY A 12 -25.32 -1.91 25.34
CA GLY A 12 -24.51 -2.04 26.55
C GLY A 12 -23.96 -3.45 26.83
N GLN A 13 -24.26 -4.45 25.99
CA GLN A 13 -23.64 -5.77 26.09
C GLN A 13 -22.12 -5.65 26.03
N LEU A 14 -21.44 -6.24 27.05
CA LEU A 14 -19.98 -6.21 27.11
C LEU A 14 -19.36 -7.31 26.23
N VAL A 15 -18.42 -6.93 25.42
CA VAL A 15 -17.66 -7.83 24.54
C VAL A 15 -16.18 -7.79 24.95
N PRO A 16 -15.58 -8.92 25.38
CA PRO A 16 -14.16 -8.98 25.73
C PRO A 16 -13.26 -8.80 24.52
N PHE A 17 -12.12 -8.11 24.72
CA PHE A 17 -11.06 -7.99 23.71
C PHE A 17 -9.68 -7.83 24.38
N GLY A 18 -8.62 -8.10 23.65
CA GLY A 18 -7.24 -7.89 24.10
C GLY A 18 -6.84 -8.67 25.36
N GLY A 19 -7.65 -9.63 25.78
CA GLY A 19 -7.38 -10.52 26.91
C GLY A 19 -7.98 -10.05 28.25
N ASP A 20 -7.92 -8.75 28.55
CA ASP A 20 -8.29 -8.18 29.86
C ASP A 20 -9.20 -6.94 29.78
N ARG A 21 -9.62 -6.57 28.59
CA ARG A 21 -10.44 -5.39 28.32
C ARG A 21 -11.83 -5.76 27.83
N VAL A 22 -12.77 -4.84 27.96
CA VAL A 22 -14.13 -4.97 27.43
C VAL A 22 -14.52 -3.72 26.67
N THR A 23 -15.33 -3.89 25.62
CA THR A 23 -16.01 -2.83 24.89
C THR A 23 -17.51 -3.05 24.98
N ALA A 24 -18.31 -1.99 24.87
CA ALA A 24 -19.75 -2.09 24.96
C ALA A 24 -20.39 -1.96 23.58
N VAL A 25 -21.39 -2.77 23.31
CA VAL A 25 -22.24 -2.68 22.11
C VAL A 25 -23.03 -1.37 22.16
N SER A 26 -22.93 -0.53 21.13
CA SER A 26 -23.72 0.69 21.02
C SER A 26 -25.19 0.36 20.69
N ALA A 27 -26.09 1.29 21.03
CA ALA A 27 -27.50 1.15 20.68
C ALA A 27 -27.73 1.06 19.16
N GLU A 28 -26.94 1.78 18.38
CA GLU A 28 -26.99 1.77 16.91
C GLU A 28 -26.57 0.42 16.35
N LEU A 29 -25.46 -0.14 16.85
CA LEU A 29 -24.98 -1.47 16.45
C LEU A 29 -26.01 -2.56 16.81
N ALA A 30 -26.57 -2.52 18.03
CA ALA A 30 -27.59 -3.47 18.46
C ALA A 30 -28.85 -3.41 17.58
N ALA A 31 -29.28 -2.21 17.21
CA ALA A 31 -30.43 -2.02 16.34
C ALA A 31 -30.17 -2.45 14.87
N ALA A 32 -28.94 -2.32 14.40
CA ALA A 32 -28.57 -2.69 13.03
C ALA A 32 -28.28 -4.18 12.83
N PHE A 33 -27.92 -4.90 13.91
CA PHE A 33 -27.51 -6.30 13.83
C PHE A 33 -28.73 -7.22 13.72
N VAL A 34 -28.72 -8.10 12.74
CA VAL A 34 -29.77 -9.13 12.54
C VAL A 34 -29.15 -10.52 12.47
N GLU A 35 -29.96 -11.57 12.70
CA GLU A 35 -29.50 -12.96 12.63
C GLU A 35 -28.91 -13.29 11.26
N GLY A 36 -27.69 -13.82 11.27
CA GLY A 36 -26.89 -14.11 10.08
C GLY A 36 -25.81 -13.07 9.77
N ASP A 37 -25.86 -11.90 10.39
CA ASP A 37 -24.77 -10.94 10.35
C ASP A 37 -23.55 -11.45 11.12
N ARG A 38 -22.40 -10.83 10.88
CA ARG A 38 -21.17 -11.13 11.61
C ARG A 38 -20.70 -9.91 12.39
N LEU A 39 -20.11 -10.17 13.53
CA LEU A 39 -19.44 -9.18 14.37
C LEU A 39 -17.96 -9.54 14.43
N VAL A 40 -17.09 -8.67 13.92
CA VAL A 40 -15.65 -8.79 14.08
C VAL A 40 -15.20 -7.85 15.18
N VAL A 41 -14.56 -8.41 16.22
CA VAL A 41 -13.99 -7.64 17.32
C VAL A 41 -12.53 -7.44 17.07
N VAL A 42 -12.10 -6.19 16.89
CA VAL A 42 -10.68 -5.87 16.69
C VAL A 42 -9.95 -5.99 18.02
N GLN A 43 -9.15 -7.04 18.18
CA GLN A 43 -8.51 -7.38 19.46
C GLN A 43 -7.51 -6.35 19.97
N GLN A 44 -7.02 -5.47 19.12
CA GLN A 44 -6.06 -4.41 19.47
C GLN A 44 -6.75 -3.17 20.06
N THR A 45 -7.91 -2.78 19.50
CA THR A 45 -8.58 -1.52 19.81
C THR A 45 -9.92 -1.70 20.54
N GLY A 46 -10.57 -2.85 20.37
CA GLY A 46 -11.92 -3.11 20.88
C GLY A 46 -13.03 -2.64 19.93
N ASP A 47 -12.68 -2.21 18.70
CA ASP A 47 -13.67 -1.83 17.70
C ASP A 47 -14.59 -3.00 17.37
N LEU A 48 -15.89 -2.75 17.33
CA LEU A 48 -16.91 -3.71 16.95
C LEU A 48 -17.32 -3.44 15.50
N LEU A 49 -16.90 -4.31 14.58
CA LEU A 49 -17.14 -4.16 13.15
C LEU A 49 -18.33 -5.03 12.73
N HIS A 50 -19.41 -4.40 12.37
CA HIS A 50 -20.61 -5.05 11.87
C HIS A 50 -20.47 -5.40 10.39
N VAL A 51 -20.60 -6.66 10.05
CA VAL A 51 -20.60 -7.16 8.68
C VAL A 51 -21.98 -7.75 8.38
N PRO A 52 -22.84 -7.00 7.66
CA PRO A 52 -24.14 -7.51 7.22
C PRO A 52 -23.99 -8.79 6.41
N ARG A 53 -24.94 -9.70 6.57
CA ARG A 53 -24.97 -10.99 5.85
C ARG A 53 -24.83 -10.80 4.33
N ALA A 54 -25.54 -9.85 3.75
CA ALA A 54 -25.50 -9.59 2.31
C ALA A 54 -24.08 -9.20 1.83
N GLU A 55 -23.35 -8.40 2.60
CA GLU A 55 -21.97 -8.02 2.27
C GLU A 55 -21.02 -9.22 2.38
N HIS A 56 -21.20 -10.03 3.43
CA HIS A 56 -20.42 -11.25 3.58
C HIS A 56 -20.67 -12.24 2.41
N GLU A 57 -21.93 -12.48 2.02
CA GLU A 57 -22.27 -13.39 0.93
C GLU A 57 -21.73 -12.90 -0.43
N ARG A 58 -21.78 -11.57 -0.68
CA ARG A 58 -21.20 -10.94 -1.88
C ARG A 58 -19.70 -11.18 -1.98
N VAL A 59 -18.98 -10.94 -0.88
CA VAL A 59 -17.54 -11.19 -0.79
C VAL A 59 -17.22 -12.67 -0.95
N HIS A 60 -17.95 -13.52 -0.24
CA HIS A 60 -17.77 -14.97 -0.31
C HIS A 60 -17.90 -15.51 -1.75
N THR A 61 -18.88 -15.01 -2.51
CA THR A 61 -19.06 -15.35 -3.92
C THR A 61 -17.87 -14.87 -4.76
N ALA A 62 -17.45 -13.62 -4.61
CA ALA A 62 -16.33 -13.08 -5.37
C ALA A 62 -15.03 -13.86 -5.13
N VAL A 63 -14.75 -14.23 -3.87
CA VAL A 63 -13.57 -15.04 -3.51
C VAL A 63 -13.70 -16.46 -4.04
N THR A 64 -14.90 -17.05 -4.04
CA THR A 64 -15.15 -18.38 -4.59
C THR A 64 -14.89 -18.41 -6.09
N ASP A 65 -15.39 -17.42 -6.84
CA ASP A 65 -15.13 -17.28 -8.28
C ASP A 65 -13.64 -17.12 -8.57
N ALA A 66 -12.95 -16.27 -7.78
CA ALA A 66 -11.52 -16.04 -7.93
C ALA A 66 -10.70 -17.30 -7.61
N LEU A 67 -11.11 -18.10 -6.64
CA LEU A 67 -10.44 -19.36 -6.28
C LEU A 67 -10.63 -20.41 -7.39
N ALA A 68 -11.82 -20.51 -7.98
CA ALA A 68 -12.06 -21.37 -9.13
C ALA A 68 -11.19 -20.96 -10.33
N ALA A 69 -11.12 -19.64 -10.60
CA ALA A 69 -10.26 -19.09 -11.63
C ALA A 69 -8.76 -19.31 -11.36
N PHE A 70 -8.34 -19.25 -10.11
CA PHE A 70 -6.95 -19.54 -9.70
C PHE A 70 -6.54 -20.96 -10.12
N HIS A 71 -7.39 -21.94 -9.89
CA HIS A 71 -7.12 -23.31 -10.34
C HIS A 71 -7.08 -23.42 -11.87
N ALA A 72 -7.96 -22.71 -12.58
CA ALA A 72 -8.01 -22.70 -14.03
C ALA A 72 -6.77 -22.00 -14.65
N LEU A 73 -6.21 -20.97 -13.99
CA LEU A 73 -5.00 -20.27 -14.45
C LEU A 73 -3.77 -21.19 -14.58
N ALA A 74 -3.76 -22.34 -13.93
CA ALA A 74 -2.68 -23.32 -14.08
C ALA A 74 -2.52 -23.83 -15.52
N ALA A 75 -3.61 -23.82 -16.32
CA ALA A 75 -3.60 -24.23 -17.72
C ALA A 75 -3.38 -23.08 -18.72
N VAL A 76 -3.44 -21.83 -18.25
CA VAL A 76 -3.26 -20.64 -19.08
C VAL A 76 -1.81 -20.43 -19.43
N SER A 77 -1.49 -20.13 -20.68
CA SER A 77 -0.12 -19.83 -21.14
C SER A 77 0.32 -18.40 -20.78
N ASP A 78 1.62 -18.15 -20.83
CA ASP A 78 2.15 -16.78 -20.65
C ASP A 78 1.78 -15.88 -21.83
N ASP A 79 1.60 -16.41 -23.05
CA ASP A 79 1.13 -15.68 -24.22
C ASP A 79 -0.32 -15.18 -24.02
N GLN A 80 -1.21 -15.98 -23.44
CA GLN A 80 -2.57 -15.56 -23.11
C GLN A 80 -2.56 -14.43 -22.07
N LEU A 81 -1.67 -14.48 -21.04
CA LEU A 81 -1.51 -13.38 -20.11
C LEU A 81 -0.99 -12.11 -20.81
N SER A 82 -0.04 -12.26 -21.76
CA SER A 82 0.45 -11.13 -22.56
C SER A 82 -0.65 -10.53 -23.44
N GLN A 83 -1.49 -11.37 -24.04
CA GLN A 83 -2.69 -10.94 -24.80
C GLN A 83 -3.67 -10.18 -23.93
N PHE A 84 -3.93 -10.65 -22.70
CA PHE A 84 -4.79 -9.94 -21.75
C PHE A 84 -4.26 -8.54 -21.45
N PHE A 85 -2.99 -8.40 -21.07
CA PHE A 85 -2.41 -7.09 -20.76
C PHE A 85 -2.38 -6.17 -21.97
N GLY A 86 -2.05 -6.70 -23.16
CA GLY A 86 -2.12 -5.98 -24.42
C GLY A 86 -3.54 -5.50 -24.74
N GLY A 87 -4.52 -6.40 -24.70
CA GLY A 87 -5.92 -6.07 -24.95
C GLY A 87 -6.50 -5.09 -23.93
N PHE A 88 -6.12 -5.17 -22.66
CA PHE A 88 -6.51 -4.19 -21.66
C PHE A 88 -5.91 -2.81 -21.95
N ALA A 89 -4.62 -2.73 -22.29
CA ALA A 89 -3.95 -1.50 -22.69
C ALA A 89 -4.59 -0.88 -23.94
N ASP A 90 -4.87 -1.69 -25.00
CA ASP A 90 -5.51 -1.24 -26.22
C ASP A 90 -6.88 -0.62 -25.97
N ARG A 91 -7.69 -1.24 -25.09
CA ARG A 91 -9.01 -0.73 -24.72
C ARG A 91 -8.93 0.60 -23.96
N LEU A 92 -7.93 0.79 -23.09
CA LEU A 92 -7.72 2.08 -22.46
C LEU A 92 -7.19 3.14 -23.44
N ALA A 93 -6.47 2.72 -24.50
CA ALA A 93 -5.97 3.61 -25.55
C ALA A 93 -7.04 4.01 -26.57
N ASP A 94 -8.07 3.20 -26.74
CA ASP A 94 -9.20 3.47 -27.64
C ASP A 94 -10.09 4.57 -27.04
N ASP A 95 -10.25 5.68 -27.77
CA ASP A 95 -11.00 6.84 -27.30
C ASP A 95 -12.50 6.58 -27.19
N GLU A 96 -13.10 5.73 -28.02
CA GLU A 96 -14.52 5.37 -27.95
C GLU A 96 -14.82 4.52 -26.71
N VAL A 97 -13.97 3.54 -26.44
CA VAL A 97 -14.05 2.70 -25.22
C VAL A 97 -13.82 3.55 -23.98
N PHE A 98 -12.76 4.38 -24.00
CA PHE A 98 -12.38 5.20 -22.88
C PHE A 98 -13.42 6.28 -22.53
N ALA A 99 -14.16 6.79 -23.50
CA ALA A 99 -15.22 7.78 -23.26
C ALA A 99 -16.29 7.29 -22.26
N GLY A 100 -16.57 5.97 -22.23
CA GLY A 100 -17.45 5.37 -21.21
C GLY A 100 -16.86 5.43 -19.80
N ILE A 101 -15.57 5.16 -19.68
CA ILE A 101 -14.83 5.22 -18.42
C ILE A 101 -14.70 6.68 -17.92
N ALA A 102 -14.39 7.60 -18.84
CA ALA A 102 -14.26 9.02 -18.54
C ALA A 102 -15.56 9.60 -17.97
N ARG A 103 -16.71 9.33 -18.60
CA ARG A 103 -18.01 9.78 -18.10
C ARG A 103 -18.33 9.24 -16.70
N ALA A 104 -18.00 7.97 -16.43
CA ALA A 104 -18.18 7.40 -15.10
C ALA A 104 -17.27 8.08 -14.06
N ASN A 105 -16.04 8.42 -14.46
CA ASN A 105 -15.11 9.14 -13.61
C ASN A 105 -15.56 10.58 -13.32
N GLU A 106 -16.06 11.30 -14.33
CA GLU A 106 -16.63 12.65 -14.16
C GLU A 106 -17.77 12.62 -13.12
N ALA A 107 -18.70 11.64 -13.22
CA ALA A 107 -19.78 11.49 -12.26
C ALA A 107 -19.30 11.17 -10.83
N ASP A 108 -18.27 10.34 -10.68
CA ASP A 108 -17.64 10.04 -9.39
C ASP A 108 -16.97 11.28 -8.79
N VAL A 109 -16.28 12.10 -9.62
CA VAL A 109 -15.62 13.34 -9.22
C VAL A 109 -16.66 14.36 -8.76
N GLU A 110 -17.71 14.63 -9.55
CA GLU A 110 -18.81 15.53 -9.18
C GLU A 110 -19.46 15.12 -7.86
N SER A 111 -19.68 13.81 -7.68
CA SER A 111 -20.24 13.26 -6.44
C SER A 111 -19.31 13.45 -5.23
N ALA A 112 -17.99 13.34 -5.42
CA ALA A 112 -17.01 13.56 -4.36
C ALA A 112 -16.92 15.05 -3.99
N GLU A 113 -16.91 15.95 -4.97
CA GLU A 113 -16.92 17.41 -4.78
C GLU A 113 -18.17 17.87 -4.03
N ALA A 114 -19.35 17.37 -4.40
CA ALA A 114 -20.59 17.67 -3.70
C ALA A 114 -20.59 17.25 -2.22
N ARG A 115 -19.71 16.30 -1.85
CA ARG A 115 -19.48 15.82 -0.47
C ARG A 115 -18.27 16.48 0.19
N CYS A 116 -17.67 17.51 -0.43
CA CYS A 116 -16.46 18.17 0.04
C CYS A 116 -15.28 17.20 0.28
N ARG A 117 -15.13 16.19 -0.58
CA ARG A 117 -14.02 15.24 -0.53
C ARG A 117 -12.95 15.62 -1.54
N SER A 118 -11.69 15.28 -1.23
CA SER A 118 -10.57 15.49 -2.15
C SER A 118 -10.74 14.67 -3.42
N THR A 119 -10.57 15.30 -4.58
CA THR A 119 -10.63 14.66 -5.89
C THR A 119 -9.26 14.47 -6.54
N THR A 120 -8.19 14.96 -5.92
CA THR A 120 -6.83 14.96 -6.46
C THR A 120 -6.35 13.58 -6.94
N ARG A 121 -6.75 12.51 -6.24
CA ARG A 121 -6.38 11.13 -6.58
C ARG A 121 -7.47 10.40 -7.39
N LEU A 122 -8.64 10.99 -7.49
CA LEU A 122 -9.82 10.39 -8.14
C LEU A 122 -9.87 10.72 -9.64
N VAL A 123 -9.47 11.94 -10.01
CA VAL A 123 -9.51 12.42 -11.40
C VAL A 123 -8.65 11.55 -12.31
N LEU A 124 -9.28 10.93 -13.29
CA LEU A 124 -8.63 10.14 -14.34
C LEU A 124 -8.09 11.09 -15.43
N SER A 125 -6.97 11.75 -15.12
CA SER A 125 -6.33 12.69 -16.04
C SER A 125 -5.74 11.99 -17.28
N PRO A 126 -5.49 12.73 -18.39
CA PRO A 126 -4.77 12.18 -19.56
C PRO A 126 -3.41 11.54 -19.21
N LYS A 127 -2.69 12.12 -18.23
CA LYS A 127 -1.45 11.55 -17.71
C LYS A 127 -1.70 10.21 -17.01
N MET A 128 -2.70 10.13 -16.13
CA MET A 128 -3.03 8.87 -15.44
C MET A 128 -3.45 7.78 -16.42
N ARG A 129 -4.23 8.12 -17.48
CA ARG A 129 -4.57 7.20 -18.56
C ARG A 129 -3.31 6.66 -19.24
N ALA A 130 -2.37 7.55 -19.60
CA ALA A 130 -1.11 7.16 -20.22
C ALA A 130 -0.27 6.27 -19.31
N ASP A 131 -0.11 6.65 -18.03
CA ASP A 131 0.62 5.86 -17.04
C ASP A 131 0.01 4.45 -16.86
N MET A 132 -1.32 4.31 -16.88
CA MET A 132 -2.01 3.01 -16.84
C MET A 132 -1.70 2.16 -18.08
N ILE A 133 -1.74 2.75 -19.27
CA ILE A 133 -1.42 2.07 -20.53
C ILE A 133 0.04 1.60 -20.51
N ASP A 134 0.96 2.47 -20.12
CA ASP A 134 2.38 2.15 -20.03
C ASP A 134 2.66 1.03 -19.03
N GLY A 135 2.03 1.07 -17.84
CA GLY A 135 2.13 0.01 -16.85
C GLY A 135 1.62 -1.35 -17.36
N LEU A 136 0.50 -1.36 -18.11
CA LEU A 136 -0.02 -2.58 -18.74
C LEU A 136 0.90 -3.10 -19.85
N ARG A 137 1.56 -2.21 -20.60
CA ARG A 137 2.58 -2.60 -21.60
C ARG A 137 3.82 -3.20 -20.94
N VAL A 138 4.25 -2.69 -19.80
CA VAL A 138 5.30 -3.33 -18.99
C VAL A 138 4.90 -4.76 -18.65
N TRP A 139 3.67 -4.95 -18.13
CA TRP A 139 3.16 -6.30 -17.84
C TRP A 139 3.03 -7.17 -19.09
N GLN A 140 2.64 -6.63 -20.23
CA GLN A 140 2.55 -7.35 -21.49
C GLN A 140 3.91 -7.95 -21.91
N HIS A 141 5.00 -7.21 -21.70
CA HIS A 141 6.35 -7.59 -22.12
C HIS A 141 7.16 -8.26 -21.00
N THR A 142 6.62 -8.34 -19.78
CA THR A 142 7.29 -9.03 -18.67
C THR A 142 7.29 -10.54 -18.93
N ASP A 143 8.45 -11.16 -18.90
CA ASP A 143 8.60 -12.61 -19.03
C ASP A 143 7.77 -13.38 -17.99
N GLY A 144 7.39 -14.60 -18.34
CA GLY A 144 6.68 -15.49 -17.43
C GLY A 144 7.36 -15.62 -16.08
N ARG A 145 6.64 -15.33 -15.01
CA ARG A 145 7.15 -15.37 -13.63
C ARG A 145 6.65 -16.60 -12.87
N ARG A 146 5.85 -17.44 -13.52
CA ARG A 146 5.29 -18.68 -12.94
C ARG A 146 6.30 -19.83 -13.06
N ASP A 147 6.32 -20.68 -12.06
CA ASP A 147 7.12 -21.92 -12.02
C ASP A 147 8.61 -21.76 -12.37
N VAL A 148 9.20 -20.59 -12.05
CA VAL A 148 10.63 -20.33 -12.26
C VAL A 148 11.44 -21.14 -11.24
N GLN A 149 12.44 -21.91 -11.70
CA GLN A 149 13.37 -22.61 -10.84
C GLN A 149 14.29 -21.60 -10.14
N LEU A 150 14.26 -21.59 -8.80
CA LEU A 150 15.08 -20.73 -7.96
C LEU A 150 16.34 -21.41 -7.47
N GLY A 151 16.30 -22.71 -7.34
CA GLY A 151 17.44 -23.52 -6.90
C GLY A 151 17.22 -24.99 -7.18
N ARG A 152 18.31 -25.77 -7.18
CA ARG A 152 18.30 -27.21 -7.31
C ARG A 152 19.46 -27.82 -6.53
N VAL A 153 19.18 -28.96 -5.88
CA VAL A 153 20.17 -29.80 -5.22
C VAL A 153 20.03 -31.19 -5.80
N ASP A 154 21.12 -31.69 -6.37
CA ASP A 154 21.21 -33.05 -6.94
C ASP A 154 21.80 -34.02 -5.92
N HIS A 155 21.21 -35.20 -5.85
CA HIS A 155 21.67 -36.34 -5.07
C HIS A 155 21.78 -37.57 -5.96
N ASP A 156 22.45 -38.62 -5.47
CA ASP A 156 22.48 -39.88 -6.17
C ASP A 156 21.09 -40.50 -6.25
N GLY A 157 20.58 -40.68 -7.46
CA GLY A 157 19.26 -41.23 -7.74
C GLY A 157 18.06 -40.29 -7.56
N TRP A 158 18.23 -39.04 -7.11
CA TRP A 158 17.15 -38.08 -6.96
C TRP A 158 17.64 -36.65 -6.93
N TRP A 159 16.72 -35.65 -7.00
CA TRP A 159 17.02 -34.23 -6.81
C TRP A 159 15.84 -33.48 -6.22
N VAL A 160 16.13 -32.33 -5.64
CA VAL A 160 15.13 -31.37 -5.09
C VAL A 160 15.26 -30.03 -5.79
N GLU A 161 14.15 -29.48 -6.18
CA GLU A 161 14.06 -28.13 -6.75
C GLU A 161 13.24 -27.20 -5.84
N THR A 162 13.67 -25.96 -5.74
CA THR A 162 12.84 -24.87 -5.24
C THR A 162 12.35 -24.05 -6.42
N ARG A 163 11.06 -23.76 -6.45
CA ARG A 163 10.40 -23.08 -7.57
C ARG A 163 9.48 -21.98 -7.08
N ARG A 164 9.35 -20.92 -7.88
CA ARG A 164 8.38 -19.86 -7.65
C ARG A 164 6.97 -20.42 -7.82
N ALA A 165 6.06 -20.06 -6.91
CA ALA A 165 4.66 -20.48 -6.96
C ALA A 165 3.70 -19.34 -6.58
N PRO A 166 2.49 -19.31 -7.12
CA PRO A 166 1.48 -18.32 -6.73
C PRO A 166 1.07 -18.49 -5.26
N LEU A 167 0.57 -17.41 -4.67
CA LEU A 167 -0.06 -17.42 -3.34
C LEU A 167 -1.52 -17.87 -3.40
N GLY A 168 -2.22 -17.58 -4.49
CA GLY A 168 -3.64 -17.85 -4.65
C GLY A 168 -4.46 -16.61 -4.97
N VAL A 169 -5.54 -16.39 -4.23
CA VAL A 169 -6.40 -15.20 -4.38
C VAL A 169 -5.76 -14.02 -3.63
N VAL A 170 -5.57 -12.90 -4.31
CA VAL A 170 -5.09 -11.65 -3.70
C VAL A 170 -6.26 -10.68 -3.57
N GLY A 171 -6.59 -10.32 -2.34
CA GLY A 171 -7.64 -9.35 -2.02
C GLY A 171 -7.08 -7.95 -1.92
N PHE A 172 -7.64 -6.99 -2.67
CA PHE A 172 -7.24 -5.60 -2.66
C PHE A 172 -8.35 -4.70 -2.11
N VAL A 173 -8.01 -3.87 -1.12
CA VAL A 173 -8.86 -2.76 -0.66
C VAL A 173 -8.12 -1.46 -0.92
N PHE A 174 -8.64 -0.68 -1.87
CA PHE A 174 -8.07 0.60 -2.26
C PHE A 174 -9.07 1.74 -2.08
N GLU A 175 -8.61 2.88 -1.58
CA GLU A 175 -9.34 4.13 -1.66
C GLU A 175 -9.32 4.65 -3.11
N GLY A 176 -10.22 5.56 -3.44
CA GLY A 176 -10.53 6.13 -4.75
C GLY A 176 -9.39 6.44 -5.72
N ARG A 177 -8.77 5.41 -6.31
CA ARG A 177 -7.72 5.53 -7.33
C ARG A 177 -8.01 4.64 -8.53
N PRO A 178 -8.33 5.20 -9.70
CA PRO A 178 -8.60 4.40 -10.91
C PRO A 178 -7.41 3.59 -11.43
N ASN A 179 -6.19 4.06 -11.27
CA ASN A 179 -4.97 3.42 -11.79
C ASN A 179 -4.65 2.06 -11.16
N VAL A 180 -5.22 1.75 -9.99
CA VAL A 180 -4.93 0.49 -9.27
C VAL A 180 -5.27 -0.78 -10.07
N PHE A 181 -6.14 -0.68 -11.07
CA PHE A 181 -6.45 -1.82 -11.94
C PHE A 181 -5.25 -2.22 -12.81
N ALA A 182 -4.52 -1.25 -13.37
CA ALA A 182 -3.32 -1.53 -14.15
C ALA A 182 -2.19 -2.08 -13.27
N ASP A 183 -2.02 -1.50 -12.07
CA ASP A 183 -0.96 -1.90 -11.15
C ASP A 183 -1.21 -3.30 -10.57
N ALA A 184 -2.41 -3.54 -10.03
CA ALA A 184 -2.72 -4.74 -9.26
C ALA A 184 -2.97 -5.99 -10.12
N THR A 185 -3.44 -5.85 -11.36
CA THR A 185 -3.59 -7.01 -12.27
C THR A 185 -2.25 -7.67 -12.61
N GLY A 186 -1.13 -6.99 -12.41
CA GLY A 186 0.21 -7.56 -12.55
C GLY A 186 0.45 -8.84 -11.75
N VAL A 187 -0.31 -9.10 -10.68
CA VAL A 187 -0.21 -10.37 -9.93
C VAL A 187 -0.61 -11.61 -10.73
N LEU A 188 -1.33 -11.43 -11.86
CA LEU A 188 -1.63 -12.52 -12.79
C LEU A 188 -0.35 -13.10 -13.42
N ARG A 189 0.72 -12.29 -13.57
CA ARG A 189 2.03 -12.76 -14.08
C ARG A 189 2.68 -13.81 -13.20
N THR A 190 2.35 -13.82 -11.92
CA THR A 190 2.82 -14.84 -10.97
C THR A 190 1.78 -15.93 -10.71
N GLY A 191 0.65 -15.93 -11.45
CA GLY A 191 -0.37 -16.95 -11.41
C GLY A 191 -1.43 -16.75 -10.31
N ASN A 192 -1.49 -15.57 -9.70
CA ASN A 192 -2.52 -15.23 -8.71
C ASN A 192 -3.78 -14.70 -9.38
N THR A 193 -4.91 -14.69 -8.67
CA THR A 193 -6.13 -14.01 -9.04
C THR A 193 -6.39 -12.80 -8.16
N VAL A 194 -7.28 -11.92 -8.59
CA VAL A 194 -7.52 -10.61 -7.98
C VAL A 194 -8.97 -10.46 -7.57
N VAL A 195 -9.20 -10.00 -6.33
CA VAL A 195 -10.50 -9.51 -5.86
C VAL A 195 -10.36 -8.08 -5.38
N PHE A 196 -10.96 -7.13 -6.09
CA PHE A 196 -10.97 -5.71 -5.74
C PHE A 196 -12.16 -5.33 -4.87
N ARG A 197 -11.91 -4.51 -3.85
CA ARG A 197 -12.89 -3.64 -3.21
C ARG A 197 -12.38 -2.21 -3.33
N ILE A 198 -13.11 -1.39 -4.06
CA ILE A 198 -12.75 0.02 -4.32
C ILE A 198 -13.61 0.92 -3.43
N GLY A 199 -13.04 2.03 -2.98
CA GLY A 199 -13.76 3.05 -2.20
C GLY A 199 -14.99 3.59 -2.95
N SER A 200 -16.02 3.99 -2.21
CA SER A 200 -17.30 4.44 -2.76
C SER A 200 -17.17 5.59 -3.76
N ASP A 201 -16.13 6.42 -3.58
CA ASP A 201 -15.91 7.62 -4.42
C ASP A 201 -15.40 7.29 -5.83
N ALA A 202 -14.84 6.08 -6.06
CA ALA A 202 -14.35 5.63 -7.36
C ALA A 202 -15.06 4.36 -7.85
N LEU A 203 -16.15 3.96 -7.23
CA LEU A 203 -16.80 2.69 -7.57
C LEU A 203 -17.48 2.72 -8.96
N GLY A 204 -18.03 3.86 -9.38
CA GLY A 204 -18.56 4.06 -10.72
C GLY A 204 -17.48 3.88 -11.80
N THR A 205 -16.36 4.54 -11.62
CA THR A 205 -15.17 4.40 -12.48
C THR A 205 -14.67 2.94 -12.50
N ALA A 206 -14.60 2.30 -11.33
CA ALA A 206 -14.17 0.90 -11.22
C ALA A 206 -15.07 -0.06 -12.02
N ARG A 207 -16.40 0.11 -11.92
CA ARG A 207 -17.36 -0.67 -12.72
C ARG A 207 -17.16 -0.45 -14.22
N ALA A 208 -16.94 0.79 -14.64
CA ALA A 208 -16.69 1.14 -16.03
C ALA A 208 -15.39 0.52 -16.56
N ILE A 209 -14.29 0.57 -15.79
CA ILE A 209 -13.03 -0.09 -16.16
C ILE A 209 -13.23 -1.61 -16.29
N MET A 210 -13.92 -2.23 -15.33
CA MET A 210 -14.21 -3.67 -15.39
C MET A 210 -15.02 -4.03 -16.63
N SER A 211 -16.10 -3.31 -16.92
CA SER A 211 -17.02 -3.65 -18.01
C SER A 211 -16.49 -3.30 -19.40
N HIS A 212 -15.79 -2.18 -19.55
CA HIS A 212 -15.34 -1.71 -20.86
C HIS A 212 -13.92 -2.18 -21.23
N ALA A 213 -13.09 -2.48 -20.25
CA ALA A 213 -11.69 -2.81 -20.52
C ALA A 213 -11.28 -4.20 -19.99
N VAL A 214 -11.44 -4.48 -18.70
CA VAL A 214 -10.92 -5.71 -18.07
C VAL A 214 -11.66 -6.97 -18.56
N ALA A 215 -12.99 -7.01 -18.43
CA ALA A 215 -13.77 -8.20 -18.77
C ALA A 215 -13.64 -8.58 -20.26
N PRO A 216 -13.74 -7.64 -21.23
CA PRO A 216 -13.52 -7.97 -22.63
C PRO A 216 -12.08 -8.39 -22.94
N ALA A 217 -11.08 -7.88 -22.22
CA ALA A 217 -9.69 -8.32 -22.39
C ALA A 217 -9.46 -9.74 -21.84
N LEU A 218 -10.09 -10.11 -20.73
CA LEU A 218 -10.07 -11.48 -20.21
C LEU A 218 -10.69 -12.46 -21.22
N GLU A 219 -11.86 -12.10 -21.77
CA GLU A 219 -12.57 -12.93 -22.76
C GLU A 219 -11.75 -13.12 -24.04
N ALA A 220 -11.18 -12.04 -24.59
CA ALA A 220 -10.37 -12.08 -25.80
C ALA A 220 -9.08 -12.90 -25.65
N ALA A 221 -8.56 -13.00 -24.44
CA ALA A 221 -7.35 -13.79 -24.11
C ALA A 221 -7.68 -15.23 -23.64
N ASP A 222 -8.94 -15.61 -23.63
CA ASP A 222 -9.43 -16.89 -23.11
C ASP A 222 -8.97 -17.15 -21.66
N LEU A 223 -9.03 -16.10 -20.82
CA LEU A 223 -8.76 -16.19 -19.39
C LEU A 223 -10.08 -16.40 -18.62
N PRO A 224 -10.04 -17.12 -17.49
CA PRO A 224 -11.23 -17.31 -16.67
C PRO A 224 -11.73 -15.95 -16.11
N HIS A 225 -13.03 -15.68 -16.27
CA HIS A 225 -13.67 -14.42 -15.83
C HIS A 225 -13.45 -14.10 -14.33
N GLY A 226 -13.26 -15.14 -13.50
CA GLY A 226 -12.94 -14.99 -12.09
C GLY A 226 -11.51 -14.53 -11.80
N ALA A 227 -10.62 -14.45 -12.83
CA ALA A 227 -9.23 -14.05 -12.63
C ALA A 227 -9.11 -12.62 -12.09
N VAL A 228 -10.05 -11.73 -12.44
CA VAL A 228 -10.18 -10.39 -11.88
C VAL A 228 -11.63 -10.15 -11.49
N ARG A 229 -11.89 -9.93 -10.21
CA ARG A 229 -13.24 -9.67 -9.66
C ARG A 229 -13.30 -8.33 -8.97
N LEU A 230 -14.41 -7.65 -9.11
CA LEU A 230 -14.75 -6.44 -8.35
C LEU A 230 -15.92 -6.74 -7.41
N ILE A 231 -15.75 -6.45 -6.13
CA ILE A 231 -16.84 -6.47 -5.15
C ILE A 231 -17.63 -5.18 -5.36
N ASP A 232 -18.83 -5.31 -5.88
CA ASP A 232 -19.75 -4.20 -6.11
C ASP A 232 -20.46 -3.81 -4.82
N ALA A 233 -19.76 -3.09 -3.93
CA ALA A 233 -20.24 -2.66 -2.63
C ALA A 233 -19.64 -1.34 -2.22
N THR A 234 -20.49 -0.41 -1.76
CA THR A 234 -20.07 0.88 -1.19
C THR A 234 -19.70 0.78 0.30
N ALA A 235 -20.22 -0.23 1.02
CA ALA A 235 -20.03 -0.38 2.44
C ALA A 235 -18.58 -0.76 2.82
N HIS A 236 -18.07 -0.16 3.90
CA HIS A 236 -16.78 -0.54 4.48
C HIS A 236 -16.76 -2.01 4.94
N ALA A 237 -17.93 -2.53 5.35
CA ALA A 237 -18.11 -3.91 5.78
C ALA A 237 -17.64 -4.94 4.74
N ALA A 238 -17.76 -4.65 3.45
CA ALA A 238 -17.24 -5.51 2.40
C ALA A 238 -15.70 -5.64 2.43
N GLY A 239 -14.98 -4.57 2.83
CA GLY A 239 -13.54 -4.61 3.04
C GLY A 239 -13.16 -5.50 4.24
N TRP A 240 -13.88 -5.37 5.37
CA TRP A 240 -13.66 -6.22 6.54
C TRP A 240 -14.00 -7.68 6.24
N ALA A 241 -15.10 -7.94 5.51
CA ALA A 241 -15.47 -9.27 5.07
C ALA A 241 -14.38 -9.90 4.19
N LEU A 242 -13.81 -9.13 3.23
CA LEU A 242 -12.74 -9.60 2.36
C LEU A 242 -11.50 -9.96 3.16
N PHE A 243 -11.05 -9.09 4.07
CA PHE A 243 -9.85 -9.29 4.86
C PHE A 243 -10.02 -10.35 5.97
N SER A 244 -11.25 -10.76 6.26
CA SER A 244 -11.56 -11.89 7.15
C SER A 244 -11.68 -13.24 6.43
N ASP A 245 -11.60 -13.27 5.10
CA ASP A 245 -11.71 -14.52 4.35
C ASP A 245 -10.37 -15.26 4.31
N SER A 246 -10.28 -16.34 5.07
CA SER A 246 -9.06 -17.15 5.23
C SER A 246 -8.59 -17.86 3.95
N ARG A 247 -9.37 -17.80 2.86
CA ARG A 247 -8.98 -18.32 1.53
C ARG A 247 -8.08 -17.37 0.76
N LEU A 248 -7.91 -16.12 1.22
CA LEU A 248 -6.94 -15.20 0.64
C LEU A 248 -5.51 -15.66 0.89
N GLY A 249 -4.71 -15.71 -0.17
CA GLY A 249 -3.27 -15.90 -0.06
C GLY A 249 -2.52 -14.62 0.36
N LEU A 250 -3.11 -13.46 0.09
CA LEU A 250 -2.59 -12.14 0.49
C LEU A 250 -3.71 -11.11 0.48
N ALA A 251 -3.73 -10.25 1.48
CA ALA A 251 -4.57 -9.05 1.54
C ALA A 251 -3.71 -7.79 1.38
N VAL A 252 -4.08 -6.88 0.48
CA VAL A 252 -3.35 -5.64 0.21
C VAL A 252 -4.28 -4.46 0.43
N ALA A 253 -3.92 -3.54 1.32
CA ALA A 253 -4.67 -2.32 1.58
C ALA A 253 -3.85 -1.07 1.28
N ARG A 254 -4.48 -0.08 0.62
CA ARG A 254 -3.95 1.28 0.44
C ARG A 254 -5.05 2.28 0.79
N GLY A 255 -4.74 3.22 1.67
CA GLY A 255 -5.68 4.23 2.12
C GLY A 255 -5.20 4.97 3.34
N SER A 256 -6.11 5.60 4.07
CA SER A 256 -5.80 6.31 5.30
C SER A 256 -5.21 5.38 6.37
N GLY A 257 -4.30 5.91 7.20
CA GLY A 257 -3.61 5.12 8.23
C GLY A 257 -4.56 4.35 9.13
N HIS A 258 -5.66 4.97 9.58
CA HIS A 258 -6.66 4.33 10.45
C HIS A 258 -7.37 3.16 9.75
N ALA A 259 -7.89 3.36 8.55
CA ALA A 259 -8.61 2.32 7.80
C ALA A 259 -7.70 1.12 7.48
N VAL A 260 -6.46 1.40 7.07
CA VAL A 260 -5.46 0.38 6.75
C VAL A 260 -5.05 -0.41 8.00
N ALA A 261 -4.87 0.26 9.15
CA ALA A 261 -4.55 -0.41 10.42
C ALA A 261 -5.68 -1.35 10.86
N GLN A 262 -6.95 -0.92 10.74
CA GLN A 262 -8.12 -1.72 11.08
C GLN A 262 -8.24 -2.96 10.16
N LEU A 263 -8.10 -2.79 8.84
CA LEU A 263 -8.07 -3.89 7.89
C LEU A 263 -6.94 -4.88 8.19
N GLY A 264 -5.74 -4.38 8.49
CA GLY A 264 -4.60 -5.20 8.88
C GLY A 264 -4.82 -6.00 10.16
N ALA A 265 -5.50 -5.42 11.15
CA ALA A 265 -5.88 -6.12 12.38
C ALA A 265 -6.86 -7.27 12.07
N VAL A 266 -7.88 -7.01 11.25
CA VAL A 266 -8.84 -8.03 10.79
C VAL A 266 -8.14 -9.17 10.06
N ALA A 267 -7.26 -8.87 9.09
CA ALA A 267 -6.53 -9.90 8.35
C ALA A 267 -5.68 -10.79 9.28
N ARG A 268 -4.90 -10.18 10.17
CA ARG A 268 -4.06 -10.92 11.12
C ARG A 268 -4.86 -11.84 12.04
N GLN A 269 -6.03 -11.40 12.52
CA GLN A 269 -6.91 -12.22 13.38
C GLN A 269 -7.46 -13.46 12.66
N HIS A 270 -7.57 -13.39 11.34
CA HIS A 270 -8.06 -14.50 10.50
C HIS A 270 -6.93 -15.29 9.82
N GLY A 271 -5.66 -15.00 10.17
CA GLY A 271 -4.50 -15.69 9.61
C GLY A 271 -4.19 -15.35 8.15
N VAL A 272 -4.73 -14.24 7.65
CA VAL A 272 -4.48 -13.75 6.29
C VAL A 272 -3.22 -12.88 6.29
N PRO A 273 -2.18 -13.22 5.51
CA PRO A 273 -1.04 -12.34 5.33
C PRO A 273 -1.47 -11.00 4.72
N ALA A 274 -0.94 -9.89 5.23
CA ALA A 274 -1.35 -8.58 4.77
C ALA A 274 -0.15 -7.70 4.41
N SER A 275 -0.26 -6.97 3.30
CA SER A 275 0.62 -5.87 2.89
C SER A 275 -0.17 -4.57 2.99
N LEU A 276 0.28 -3.67 3.85
CA LEU A 276 -0.46 -2.50 4.26
C LEU A 276 0.30 -1.24 3.89
N HIS A 277 -0.38 -0.31 3.22
CA HIS A 277 0.12 0.99 2.85
C HIS A 277 -0.82 2.06 3.42
N GLY A 278 -0.49 2.56 4.59
CA GLY A 278 -1.27 3.56 5.33
C GLY A 278 -0.46 4.81 5.58
N THR A 279 -0.11 5.06 6.84
CA THR A 279 0.67 6.23 7.26
C THR A 279 2.03 6.25 6.58
N GLY A 280 2.35 7.38 5.96
CA GLY A 280 3.63 7.68 5.32
C GLY A 280 4.41 8.74 6.08
N GLY A 281 5.18 9.54 5.32
CA GLY A 281 6.05 10.57 5.85
C GLY A 281 7.51 10.11 5.91
N ALA A 282 8.32 10.69 5.02
CA ALA A 282 9.75 10.40 4.99
C ALA A 282 10.53 11.29 5.96
N TRP A 283 11.66 10.79 6.42
CA TRP A 283 12.59 11.52 7.26
C TRP A 283 13.91 11.81 6.54
N MET A 284 14.47 12.97 6.81
CA MET A 284 15.78 13.36 6.31
C MET A 284 16.68 13.73 7.50
N VAL A 285 17.81 13.04 7.62
CA VAL A 285 18.85 13.34 8.61
C VAL A 285 19.96 14.11 7.91
N VAL A 286 20.38 15.22 8.49
CA VAL A 286 21.37 16.13 7.91
C VAL A 286 22.62 16.14 8.78
N ALA A 287 23.69 15.54 8.27
CA ALA A 287 24.98 15.51 8.95
C ALA A 287 25.65 16.90 8.98
N PRO A 288 26.54 17.16 9.93
CA PRO A 288 27.18 18.48 10.07
C PRO A 288 28.00 18.94 8.85
N ASP A 289 28.53 18.00 8.08
CA ASP A 289 29.33 18.21 6.88
C ASP A 289 28.54 18.23 5.58
N ALA A 290 27.21 18.16 5.66
CA ALA A 290 26.34 18.16 4.46
C ALA A 290 26.64 19.37 3.57
N ASP A 291 26.73 19.10 2.26
CA ASP A 291 26.84 20.14 1.25
C ASP A 291 25.52 20.92 1.13
N PRO A 292 25.54 22.25 1.30
CA PRO A 292 24.33 23.08 1.28
C PRO A 292 23.56 23.00 -0.04
N ALA A 293 24.25 22.86 -1.19
CA ALA A 293 23.60 22.81 -2.49
C ALA A 293 22.88 21.46 -2.70
N GLN A 294 23.54 20.36 -2.30
CA GLN A 294 22.92 19.03 -2.31
C GLN A 294 21.70 18.99 -1.38
N LEU A 295 21.82 19.53 -0.16
CA LEU A 295 20.73 19.60 0.81
C LEU A 295 19.55 20.39 0.27
N ALA A 296 19.79 21.56 -0.31
CA ALA A 296 18.73 22.39 -0.89
C ALA A 296 17.96 21.65 -2.00
N LEU A 297 18.67 20.94 -2.88
CA LEU A 297 18.04 20.12 -3.93
C LEU A 297 17.23 18.96 -3.33
N ALA A 298 17.81 18.25 -2.36
CA ALA A 298 17.14 17.12 -1.70
C ALA A 298 15.83 17.55 -1.03
N VAL A 299 15.83 18.66 -0.26
CA VAL A 299 14.62 19.19 0.39
C VAL A 299 13.58 19.62 -0.65
N ARG A 300 13.98 20.43 -1.64
CA ARG A 300 13.07 20.94 -2.66
C ARG A 300 12.37 19.83 -3.42
N HIS A 301 13.11 18.81 -3.86
CA HIS A 301 12.55 17.67 -4.59
C HIS A 301 11.80 16.68 -3.68
N SER A 302 11.93 16.78 -2.38
CA SER A 302 11.17 15.99 -1.41
C SER A 302 9.83 16.63 -1.02
N LEU A 303 9.55 17.87 -1.48
CA LEU A 303 8.34 18.65 -1.16
C LEU A 303 7.55 19.06 -2.42
N ASP A 304 7.80 18.40 -3.56
CA ASP A 304 7.14 18.71 -4.83
C ASP A 304 5.62 18.51 -4.81
N ARG A 305 5.14 17.56 -4.05
CA ARG A 305 3.72 17.23 -3.79
C ARG A 305 3.58 16.34 -2.58
N LYS A 306 2.37 16.29 -1.98
CA LYS A 306 2.08 15.37 -0.87
C LYS A 306 1.74 13.97 -1.38
N VAL A 307 2.57 13.03 -1.01
CA VAL A 307 2.38 11.58 -1.11
C VAL A 307 3.11 10.90 0.07
N CYS A 308 3.04 9.58 0.16
CA CYS A 308 3.57 8.81 1.29
C CYS A 308 5.08 9.00 1.57
N ASN A 309 5.90 9.27 0.55
CA ASN A 309 7.35 9.46 0.67
C ASN A 309 7.79 10.94 0.63
N THR A 310 6.85 11.87 0.81
CA THR A 310 7.14 13.30 0.97
C THR A 310 7.87 13.54 2.29
N LEU A 311 8.84 14.45 2.29
CA LEU A 311 9.55 14.85 3.49
C LEU A 311 8.59 15.36 4.56
N ASN A 312 8.62 14.72 5.72
CA ASN A 312 7.77 15.03 6.86
C ASN A 312 8.58 15.54 8.06
N VAL A 313 9.74 14.92 8.32
CA VAL A 313 10.62 15.29 9.43
C VAL A 313 12.04 15.49 8.91
N CYS A 314 12.66 16.61 9.30
CA CYS A 314 14.07 16.91 9.03
C CYS A 314 14.83 17.01 10.36
N CYS A 315 15.76 16.07 10.58
CA CYS A 315 16.67 16.03 11.72
C CYS A 315 17.98 16.74 11.37
N LEU A 316 18.35 17.78 12.11
CA LEU A 316 19.60 18.49 11.93
C LEU A 316 20.56 18.12 13.06
N VAL A 317 21.72 17.58 12.74
CA VAL A 317 22.76 17.35 13.76
C VAL A 317 23.27 18.68 14.28
N HIS A 318 23.27 18.82 15.61
CA HIS A 318 23.52 20.09 16.33
C HIS A 318 24.75 20.87 15.82
N ALA A 319 25.88 20.19 15.59
CA ALA A 319 27.12 20.81 15.11
C ALA A 319 26.97 21.54 13.76
N GLY A 320 25.98 21.18 12.94
CA GLY A 320 25.66 21.80 11.65
C GLY A 320 24.37 22.62 11.63
N ALA A 321 23.54 22.55 12.66
CA ALA A 321 22.17 23.04 12.66
C ALA A 321 22.07 24.54 12.34
N ALA A 322 22.86 25.39 12.97
CA ALA A 322 22.84 26.84 12.72
C ALA A 322 23.20 27.23 11.28
N ARG A 323 24.03 26.44 10.61
CA ARG A 323 24.45 26.65 9.22
C ARG A 323 23.42 26.07 8.20
N LEU A 324 22.84 24.92 8.53
CA LEU A 324 22.06 24.15 7.58
C LEU A 324 20.55 24.35 7.70
N ALA A 325 20.03 24.78 8.87
CA ALA A 325 18.60 25.10 9.00
C ALA A 325 18.12 26.18 8.03
N PRO A 326 18.84 27.31 7.82
CA PRO A 326 18.43 28.29 6.81
C PRO A 326 18.34 27.71 5.41
N VAL A 327 19.21 26.75 5.04
CA VAL A 327 19.18 26.06 3.74
C VAL A 327 17.92 25.22 3.58
N VAL A 328 17.55 24.46 4.61
CA VAL A 328 16.33 23.64 4.63
C VAL A 328 15.10 24.52 4.49
N LEU A 329 15.03 25.60 5.28
CA LEU A 329 13.88 26.52 5.27
C LEU A 329 13.72 27.23 3.92
N GLU A 330 14.82 27.71 3.34
CA GLU A 330 14.79 28.38 2.04
C GLU A 330 14.41 27.42 0.91
N ALA A 331 14.96 26.20 0.91
CA ALA A 331 14.61 25.18 -0.05
C ALA A 331 13.12 24.76 0.06
N GLY A 332 12.61 24.66 1.29
CA GLY A 332 11.21 24.37 1.54
C GLY A 332 10.28 25.51 1.09
N ARG A 333 10.65 26.78 1.32
CA ARG A 333 9.92 27.94 0.81
C ARG A 333 9.89 27.95 -0.73
N SER A 334 11.05 27.71 -1.34
CA SER A 334 11.14 27.64 -2.81
C SER A 334 10.26 26.53 -3.40
N ALA A 335 10.15 25.37 -2.73
CA ALA A 335 9.23 24.30 -3.16
C ALA A 335 7.77 24.72 -3.00
N ALA A 336 7.41 25.42 -1.93
CA ALA A 336 6.06 25.94 -1.69
C ALA A 336 5.70 27.02 -2.73
N GLU A 337 6.58 27.99 -2.98
CA GLU A 337 6.36 29.07 -3.94
C GLU A 337 6.10 28.59 -5.37
N GLN A 338 6.79 27.53 -5.81
CA GLN A 338 6.54 26.87 -7.11
C GLN A 338 5.11 26.37 -7.27
N ARG A 339 4.41 26.19 -6.16
CA ARG A 339 3.01 25.75 -6.09
C ARG A 339 2.04 26.90 -5.77
N GLY A 340 2.52 28.13 -5.60
CA GLY A 340 1.75 29.26 -5.10
C GLY A 340 1.32 29.12 -3.64
N ALA A 341 2.08 28.38 -2.84
CA ALA A 341 1.78 28.00 -1.47
C ALA A 341 2.80 28.59 -0.48
N ARG A 342 2.62 28.35 0.81
CA ARG A 342 3.56 28.74 1.88
C ARG A 342 4.05 27.50 2.61
N LEU A 343 5.31 27.53 3.04
CA LEU A 343 5.87 26.48 3.90
C LEU A 343 5.36 26.66 5.34
N VAL A 344 4.81 25.62 5.91
CA VAL A 344 4.47 25.53 7.34
C VAL A 344 5.56 24.72 8.03
N VAL A 345 6.12 25.27 9.09
CA VAL A 345 7.22 24.66 9.86
C VAL A 345 6.77 24.37 11.28
N HIS A 346 6.84 23.11 11.66
CA HIS A 346 6.69 22.66 13.04
C HIS A 346 8.09 22.48 13.64
N ALA A 347 8.30 22.86 14.88
CA ALA A 347 9.60 22.79 15.54
C ALA A 347 9.51 22.08 16.89
N ILE A 348 10.24 20.99 17.04
CA ILE A 348 10.48 20.39 18.36
C ILE A 348 11.33 21.36 19.20
N ALA A 349 11.21 21.30 20.52
CA ALA A 349 11.86 22.26 21.43
C ALA A 349 13.35 22.51 21.12
N SER A 350 14.10 21.47 20.72
CA SER A 350 15.51 21.58 20.34
C SER A 350 15.75 22.38 19.05
N ALA A 351 14.75 22.52 18.19
CA ALA A 351 14.87 23.19 16.89
C ALA A 351 14.30 24.63 16.89
N VAL A 352 13.58 25.07 17.92
CA VAL A 352 12.90 26.38 17.95
C VAL A 352 13.86 27.54 17.65
N ALA A 353 15.09 27.50 18.17
CA ALA A 353 16.09 28.55 17.96
C ALA A 353 16.54 28.70 16.50
N VAL A 354 16.44 27.64 15.68
CA VAL A 354 16.89 27.60 14.28
C VAL A 354 15.75 27.56 13.27
N ALA A 355 14.52 27.26 13.71
CA ALA A 355 13.35 27.11 12.85
C ALA A 355 12.72 28.45 12.39
N GLY A 356 13.08 29.55 13.02
CA GLY A 356 12.54 30.89 12.73
C GLY A 356 11.30 31.26 13.57
N LEU A 357 10.91 32.54 13.51
CA LEU A 357 9.88 33.11 14.38
C LEU A 357 8.45 32.64 14.05
N GLU A 358 8.22 32.15 12.85
CA GLU A 358 6.91 31.68 12.39
C GLU A 358 6.69 30.16 12.62
N ALA A 359 7.68 29.47 13.17
CA ALA A 359 7.58 28.05 13.43
C ALA A 359 6.60 27.74 14.57
N ILE A 360 5.79 26.70 14.37
CA ILE A 360 4.83 26.21 15.34
C ILE A 360 5.54 25.24 16.30
N ALA A 361 5.66 25.64 17.57
CA ALA A 361 6.31 24.77 18.57
C ALA A 361 5.47 23.50 18.81
N GLN A 362 6.15 22.36 18.90
CA GLN A 362 5.55 21.04 19.07
C GLN A 362 6.30 20.24 20.15
N ASP A 363 5.58 19.30 20.76
CA ASP A 363 6.18 18.29 21.63
C ASP A 363 6.84 17.18 20.79
N VAL A 364 7.73 16.41 21.40
CA VAL A 364 8.48 15.33 20.74
C VAL A 364 7.55 14.25 20.13
N ASP A 365 6.38 14.04 20.70
CA ASP A 365 5.39 13.08 20.18
C ASP A 365 4.84 13.48 18.80
N ALA A 366 4.92 14.76 18.43
CA ALA A 366 4.57 15.24 17.09
C ALA A 366 5.50 14.70 15.99
N LEU A 367 6.65 14.14 16.31
CA LEU A 367 7.50 13.40 15.37
C LEU A 367 6.77 12.19 14.74
N GLY A 368 5.75 11.65 15.41
CA GLY A 368 4.89 10.58 14.90
C GLY A 368 3.75 11.05 14.00
N THR A 369 3.56 12.36 13.85
CA THR A 369 2.47 12.92 13.04
C THR A 369 2.86 12.95 11.58
N GLU A 370 2.07 12.35 10.70
CA GLU A 370 2.14 12.60 9.26
C GLU A 370 1.32 13.84 8.92
N TRP A 371 1.99 14.90 8.43
CA TRP A 371 1.30 16.11 7.98
C TRP A 371 0.62 15.84 6.64
N GLU A 372 -0.71 15.82 6.66
CA GLU A 372 -1.52 15.70 5.45
C GLU A 372 -1.87 17.10 4.93
N TRP A 373 -1.31 17.47 3.79
CA TRP A 373 -1.52 18.76 3.18
C TRP A 373 -1.83 18.65 1.68
N GLU A 374 -2.68 19.51 1.18
CA GLU A 374 -3.02 19.60 -0.25
C GLU A 374 -2.35 20.79 -0.91
N HIS A 375 -2.20 21.91 -0.18
CA HIS A 375 -1.70 23.17 -0.72
C HIS A 375 -0.37 23.57 -0.08
N ASP A 376 -0.35 23.88 1.20
CA ASP A 376 0.80 24.38 1.91
C ASP A 376 1.67 23.23 2.44
N PRO A 377 2.91 23.06 1.96
CA PRO A 377 3.80 22.02 2.48
C PRO A 377 4.09 22.19 3.96
N GLU A 378 4.03 21.09 4.72
CA GLU A 378 4.30 21.07 6.15
C GLU A 378 5.45 20.13 6.48
N ILE A 379 6.40 20.59 7.30
CA ILE A 379 7.53 19.79 7.79
C ILE A 379 7.77 20.01 9.28
N THR A 380 8.31 19.01 9.96
CA THR A 380 8.82 19.13 11.33
C THR A 380 10.34 19.22 11.33
N LEU A 381 10.89 20.18 12.07
CA LEU A 381 12.32 20.28 12.36
C LEU A 381 12.62 19.77 13.77
N VAL A 382 13.70 19.02 13.90
CA VAL A 382 14.29 18.61 15.18
C VAL A 382 15.81 18.74 15.11
N VAL A 383 16.42 19.22 16.18
CA VAL A 383 17.89 19.23 16.33
C VAL A 383 18.27 18.09 17.26
N VAL A 384 19.21 17.28 16.84
CA VAL A 384 19.71 16.08 17.51
C VAL A 384 21.20 16.22 17.79
N ASP A 385 21.73 15.52 18.80
CA ASP A 385 23.12 15.57 19.13
C ASP A 385 24.02 14.96 18.05
N ASP A 386 23.59 13.82 17.51
CA ASP A 386 24.30 13.08 16.46
C ASP A 386 23.35 12.24 15.58
N ILE A 387 23.93 11.51 14.60
CA ILE A 387 23.19 10.61 13.70
C ILE A 387 22.57 9.44 14.47
N ALA A 388 23.17 8.99 15.57
CA ALA A 388 22.64 7.85 16.33
C ALA A 388 21.34 8.24 17.03
N GLU A 389 21.25 9.43 17.62
CA GLU A 389 20.00 9.93 18.19
C GLU A 389 18.91 10.08 17.10
N ALA A 390 19.27 10.58 15.92
CA ALA A 390 18.31 10.66 14.80
C ALA A 390 17.74 9.28 14.41
N ILE A 391 18.58 8.24 14.40
CA ILE A 391 18.15 6.85 14.16
C ILE A 391 17.22 6.38 15.27
N GLU A 392 17.51 6.64 16.53
CA GLU A 392 16.66 6.26 17.67
C GLU A 392 15.29 6.94 17.59
N LEU A 393 15.24 8.24 17.30
CA LEU A 393 13.97 8.97 17.12
C LEU A 393 13.19 8.44 15.94
N PHE A 394 13.84 8.17 14.80
CA PHE A 394 13.18 7.56 13.65
C PHE A 394 12.57 6.20 14.01
N ASN A 395 13.37 5.31 14.58
CA ASN A 395 12.93 3.96 14.92
C ASN A 395 11.78 3.94 15.95
N ARG A 396 11.67 5.01 16.78
CA ARG A 396 10.65 5.15 17.81
C ARG A 396 9.37 5.81 17.30
N TYR A 397 9.47 6.91 16.56
CA TYR A 397 8.34 7.77 16.23
C TYR A 397 7.87 7.68 14.77
N SER A 398 8.78 7.34 13.83
CA SER A 398 8.42 7.34 12.41
C SER A 398 7.47 6.18 12.04
N PRO A 399 6.78 6.28 10.90
CA PRO A 399 6.05 5.15 10.34
C PRO A 399 6.98 4.04 9.80
N ARG A 400 8.31 4.16 9.96
CA ARG A 400 9.35 3.23 9.46
C ARG A 400 9.21 2.97 7.97
N PHE A 401 9.18 4.06 7.22
CA PHE A 401 8.93 4.01 5.78
C PHE A 401 10.17 4.40 4.96
N ALA A 402 10.48 5.68 4.82
CA ALA A 402 11.59 6.16 4.03
C ALA A 402 12.49 7.10 4.84
N ALA A 403 13.80 6.91 4.75
CA ALA A 403 14.80 7.71 5.42
C ALA A 403 15.95 8.08 4.49
N SER A 404 16.48 9.31 4.63
CA SER A 404 17.66 9.79 3.91
C SER A 404 18.67 10.38 4.86
N LEU A 405 19.96 10.12 4.61
CA LEU A 405 21.08 10.79 5.30
C LEU A 405 21.82 11.67 4.30
N ILE A 406 21.79 13.00 4.51
CA ILE A 406 22.50 13.97 3.68
C ILE A 406 23.84 14.31 4.33
N GLY A 407 24.94 14.09 3.61
CA GLY A 407 26.29 14.23 4.15
C GLY A 407 26.73 13.00 4.95
N GLY A 408 27.70 13.19 5.82
CA GLY A 408 28.34 12.11 6.58
C GLY A 408 29.37 11.31 5.78
N SER A 409 30.29 10.68 6.49
CA SER A 409 31.27 9.78 5.89
C SER A 409 30.62 8.51 5.34
N GLN A 410 31.36 7.75 4.53
CA GLN A 410 30.92 6.43 4.06
C GLN A 410 30.60 5.48 5.24
N VAL A 411 31.30 5.61 6.35
CA VAL A 411 31.04 4.83 7.57
C VAL A 411 29.71 5.24 8.19
N ASP A 412 29.39 6.54 8.22
CA ASP A 412 28.11 7.04 8.73
C ASP A 412 26.95 6.58 7.84
N GLN A 413 27.13 6.63 6.52
CA GLN A 413 26.14 6.13 5.56
C GLN A 413 25.84 4.63 5.76
N GLN A 414 26.90 3.81 5.92
CA GLN A 414 26.72 2.38 6.15
C GLN A 414 26.07 2.11 7.51
N ARG A 415 26.51 2.80 8.58
CA ARG A 415 25.90 2.69 9.90
C ARG A 415 24.43 3.10 9.89
N PHE A 416 24.09 4.18 9.19
CA PHE A 416 22.71 4.64 9.02
C PHE A 416 21.86 3.55 8.35
N TYR A 417 22.34 3.00 7.23
CA TYR A 417 21.66 1.91 6.53
C TYR A 417 21.44 0.67 7.41
N ASP A 418 22.44 0.29 8.20
CA ASP A 418 22.37 -0.92 9.03
C ASP A 418 21.44 -0.79 10.24
N GLN A 419 21.27 0.43 10.78
CA GLN A 419 20.58 0.66 12.05
C GLN A 419 19.20 1.30 11.92
N ILE A 420 18.90 1.95 10.79
CA ILE A 420 17.59 2.55 10.54
C ILE A 420 16.54 1.49 10.23
N ASP A 421 15.40 1.50 10.92
CA ASP A 421 14.33 0.52 10.72
C ASP A 421 13.38 0.96 9.58
N ALA A 422 13.91 1.06 8.35
CA ALA A 422 13.20 1.49 7.16
C ALA A 422 13.48 0.60 5.95
N PRO A 423 12.48 0.29 5.11
CA PRO A 423 12.68 -0.45 3.86
C PRO A 423 13.36 0.39 2.77
N PHE A 424 13.25 1.73 2.84
CA PHE A 424 13.79 2.64 1.83
C PHE A 424 14.78 3.60 2.48
N VAL A 425 16.05 3.42 2.13
CA VAL A 425 17.15 4.22 2.68
C VAL A 425 17.93 4.83 1.54
N GLY A 426 18.19 6.14 1.62
CA GLY A 426 18.90 6.89 0.61
C GLY A 426 19.78 7.99 1.18
N ASN A 427 20.41 8.75 0.30
CA ASN A 427 21.28 9.89 0.64
C ASN A 427 20.92 11.18 -0.14
N GLY A 428 19.69 11.24 -0.63
CA GLY A 428 19.18 12.35 -1.43
C GLY A 428 17.72 12.65 -1.15
N PHE A 429 17.01 13.10 -2.16
CA PHE A 429 15.56 13.40 -2.05
C PHE A 429 14.76 12.14 -1.75
N THR A 430 13.72 12.28 -0.91
CA THR A 430 12.96 11.13 -0.41
C THR A 430 11.93 10.61 -1.44
N ARG A 431 11.58 11.41 -2.42
CA ARG A 431 10.60 11.14 -3.46
C ARG A 431 11.07 10.14 -4.54
N TRP A 432 12.30 9.60 -4.42
CA TRP A 432 12.78 8.56 -5.33
C TRP A 432 12.04 7.22 -5.16
N VAL A 433 11.43 7.02 -4.01
CA VAL A 433 10.72 5.77 -3.67
C VAL A 433 9.42 5.70 -4.46
N ASP A 434 9.50 5.13 -5.64
CA ASP A 434 8.40 4.92 -6.57
C ASP A 434 8.78 3.75 -7.49
N GLY A 435 7.92 2.75 -7.59
CA GLY A 435 8.22 1.52 -8.32
C GLY A 435 8.48 1.77 -9.81
N GLN A 436 7.69 2.61 -10.47
CA GLN A 436 7.89 2.95 -11.87
C GLN A 436 9.14 3.81 -12.07
N PHE A 437 9.38 4.78 -11.17
CA PHE A 437 10.52 5.68 -11.29
C PHE A 437 11.86 5.02 -10.94
N ALA A 438 11.90 4.23 -9.85
CA ALA A 438 13.15 3.66 -9.33
C ALA A 438 13.45 2.25 -9.83
N PHE A 439 12.45 1.47 -10.21
CA PHE A 439 12.58 0.04 -10.53
C PHE A 439 11.97 -0.34 -11.88
N ASP A 440 11.48 0.62 -12.66
CA ASP A 440 10.83 0.40 -13.97
C ASP A 440 9.69 -0.64 -13.89
N GLN A 441 8.97 -0.70 -12.77
CA GLN A 441 7.90 -1.67 -12.54
C GLN A 441 6.64 -1.00 -11.98
N PRO A 442 5.42 -1.36 -12.46
CA PRO A 442 4.17 -0.89 -11.89
C PRO A 442 4.07 -1.25 -10.39
N GLU A 443 3.70 -0.27 -9.58
CA GLU A 443 3.72 -0.36 -8.13
C GLU A 443 2.35 -0.75 -7.58
N LEU A 444 2.27 -1.89 -6.86
CA LEU A 444 1.07 -2.27 -6.11
C LEU A 444 0.88 -1.42 -4.85
N GLY A 445 1.96 -1.11 -4.18
CA GLY A 445 1.98 -0.28 -2.99
C GLY A 445 3.32 -0.34 -2.28
N LEU A 446 3.69 0.80 -1.72
CA LEU A 446 4.88 0.93 -0.88
C LEU A 446 4.49 0.64 0.56
N SER A 447 4.97 -0.45 1.12
CA SER A 447 4.70 -0.80 2.51
C SER A 447 5.82 -0.33 3.41
N ASN A 448 5.47 0.21 4.58
CA ASN A 448 6.44 0.41 5.66
C ASN A 448 6.75 -0.91 6.37
N TRP A 449 7.85 -0.96 7.13
CA TRP A 449 8.21 -2.18 7.84
C TRP A 449 7.32 -2.51 9.03
N GLN A 450 6.64 -1.54 9.58
CA GLN A 450 5.70 -1.79 10.67
C GLN A 450 4.51 -2.64 10.20
N ALA A 451 3.99 -2.35 9.00
CA ALA A 451 2.80 -3.01 8.44
C ALA A 451 3.13 -3.95 7.27
N GLY A 452 4.20 -3.70 6.53
CA GLY A 452 4.55 -4.39 5.28
C GLY A 452 5.69 -5.39 5.37
N ARG A 453 6.24 -5.67 6.55
CA ARG A 453 7.27 -6.72 6.74
C ARG A 453 6.63 -8.09 6.63
N LEU A 454 6.60 -8.62 5.42
CA LEU A 454 6.00 -9.90 5.09
C LEU A 454 7.09 -10.90 4.64
N PHE A 455 7.57 -11.76 5.53
CA PHE A 455 8.69 -12.66 5.32
C PHE A 455 9.92 -11.88 4.80
N ALA A 456 10.53 -12.27 3.69
CA ALA A 456 11.62 -11.54 3.06
C ALA A 456 11.15 -10.39 2.14
N ARG A 457 9.89 -9.94 2.25
CA ARG A 457 9.30 -8.93 1.38
C ARG A 457 8.99 -7.68 2.19
N GLY A 458 9.75 -6.68 1.98
CA GLY A 458 9.51 -5.33 2.43
C GLY A 458 9.73 -4.37 1.28
N GLY A 459 9.36 -3.11 1.43
CA GLY A 459 9.65 -2.10 0.46
C GLY A 459 8.64 -2.04 -0.69
N VAL A 460 9.12 -2.03 -1.93
CA VAL A 460 8.28 -1.97 -3.13
C VAL A 460 7.62 -3.33 -3.37
N LEU A 461 6.30 -3.34 -3.41
CA LEU A 461 5.50 -4.48 -3.80
C LEU A 461 4.97 -4.24 -5.21
N SER A 462 5.45 -5.00 -6.18
CA SER A 462 4.91 -5.04 -7.55
C SER A 462 4.21 -6.37 -7.81
N GLY A 463 3.48 -6.49 -8.92
CA GLY A 463 2.73 -7.70 -9.26
C GLY A 463 3.60 -8.95 -9.33
N ASP A 464 4.79 -8.84 -9.86
CA ASP A 464 5.73 -9.97 -10.02
C ASP A 464 6.41 -10.39 -8.71
N SER A 465 6.30 -9.60 -7.64
CA SER A 465 6.80 -9.95 -6.30
C SER A 465 5.82 -10.78 -5.47
N VAL A 466 4.57 -10.92 -5.93
CA VAL A 466 3.51 -11.67 -5.21
C VAL A 466 3.60 -13.16 -5.53
N HIS A 467 4.49 -13.86 -4.85
CA HIS A 467 4.71 -15.30 -5.00
C HIS A 467 5.23 -15.91 -3.70
N THR A 468 5.19 -17.25 -3.62
CA THR A 468 5.86 -18.05 -2.61
C THR A 468 6.86 -19.02 -3.26
N VAL A 469 7.49 -19.86 -2.45
CA VAL A 469 8.40 -20.89 -2.90
C VAL A 469 7.80 -22.26 -2.61
N ARG A 470 7.75 -23.13 -3.61
CA ARG A 470 7.41 -24.55 -3.45
C ARG A 470 8.65 -25.40 -3.69
N THR A 471 8.72 -26.48 -2.95
CA THR A 471 9.77 -27.50 -3.11
C THR A 471 9.19 -28.72 -3.79
N ARG A 472 9.89 -29.25 -4.78
CA ARG A 472 9.54 -30.46 -5.52
C ARG A 472 10.72 -31.43 -5.53
N ALA A 473 10.47 -32.68 -5.19
CA ALA A 473 11.47 -33.74 -5.29
C ALA A 473 11.15 -34.65 -6.45
N TYR A 474 12.20 -35.10 -7.13
CA TYR A 474 12.14 -36.12 -8.16
C TYR A 474 13.02 -37.29 -7.78
N VAL A 475 12.44 -38.49 -7.64
CA VAL A 475 13.13 -39.74 -7.33
C VAL A 475 13.20 -40.58 -8.60
N ARG A 476 14.41 -40.89 -9.05
CA ARG A 476 14.69 -41.82 -10.18
C ARG A 476 14.93 -43.24 -9.71
N ASP A 477 15.65 -43.37 -8.61
CA ASP A 477 15.89 -44.67 -7.99
C ASP A 477 14.79 -44.97 -6.96
N HIS A 478 13.86 -45.85 -7.33
CA HIS A 478 12.74 -46.25 -6.47
C HIS A 478 13.14 -47.14 -5.29
N HIS A 479 14.39 -47.54 -5.18
CA HIS A 479 14.93 -48.25 -4.03
C HIS A 479 15.53 -47.33 -2.96
N LEU A 480 15.56 -46.03 -3.22
CA LEU A 480 16.01 -45.06 -2.25
C LEU A 480 15.15 -45.07 -1.01
N HIS A 481 15.82 -45.12 0.13
CA HIS A 481 15.22 -44.96 1.46
C HIS A 481 16.18 -44.17 2.34
N ARG A 482 15.64 -43.49 3.34
CA ARG A 482 16.39 -42.68 4.29
C ARG A 482 16.80 -43.52 5.49
#